data_c10a26bd1f9a6e81db61b2a0809557e4
#
_entry.id   c10a26bd1f9a6e81db61b2a0809557e4
#
_cell.length_a   1.000
_cell.length_b   1.000
_cell.length_c   1.000
_cell.angle_alpha   90.00
_cell.angle_beta   90.00
_cell.angle_gamma   90.00
#
_symmetry.space_group_name_H-M   'P 1'
#
loop_
_entity.id
_entity.type
_entity.pdbx_description
1 polymer ?
#
loop_
_entity_poly.entity_id
_entity_poly.type
_entity_poly.pdbx_seq_one_letter_code
_entity_poly.pdbx_strand_id
1 'polypeptide(L)'
;MRTPLPINLDTLLRQRAIEGERVEYKAGWNPERVLHTICAFANDFHNLGGGYLVIGVEEANGRPVLPPKGIDPESVESMQKELLRLGHQAIQPAFHALSASYTVDGRTVFVVWAPGGETRPYKCRVSLGQDEKEWAWYIRRGSSTVRAQRADERELLGLAATVPFDDRSNTSASVEDLSRRLIGEFLDEVGSELASKAPSLPMNALGRQMNVVGGSSEAPFPKNVGLLFFNDEPHRFFPATQIDVVYFPDGAGGDRFEEKVFQGPLGQITRDAIDYVEPSYLRETLVKHADRSEAERFWNFPRVAIEEAIVNAIYHRSYEEREPVEVRISPQDLVVLSFPGPDRSVRMEDLRSGLAVSRRYRNRRIGEFLKELDLTEGRSTGVPKILRAMKSNGSPPPEFESDEGRTYFLIRLPIHERAERSAPQVTPQVTPQVERLIVAIQGEMLRSHLMHALGLKDRMHFTNDYLQPALDAALVEMTIPDKPRSSKQRYRLTNLGHRLQAEVAARNSDGTEGRPQ
;
A
#
# COMPACT_ATOMS: atom_id res chain seq x y z
N MET A 1 18.53 -1.02 -25.05
CA MET A 1 19.52 -0.16 -24.34
C MET A 1 19.78 -0.81 -23.00
N ARG A 2 21.04 -1.03 -22.59
CA ARG A 2 21.34 -1.55 -21.25
C ARG A 2 21.17 -0.40 -20.25
N THR A 3 20.40 -0.62 -19.22
CA THR A 3 20.21 0.37 -18.14
C THR A 3 21.56 0.58 -17.45
N PRO A 4 22.09 1.80 -17.34
CA PRO A 4 23.32 2.04 -16.62
C PRO A 4 23.12 1.70 -15.14
N LEU A 5 24.17 1.18 -14.49
CA LEU A 5 24.12 0.94 -13.04
C LEU A 5 23.98 2.28 -12.29
N PRO A 6 23.38 2.28 -11.11
CA PRO A 6 23.20 3.48 -10.30
C PRO A 6 24.50 3.91 -9.61
N ILE A 7 25.56 4.08 -10.39
CA ILE A 7 26.91 4.42 -9.91
C ILE A 7 27.51 5.50 -10.81
N ASN A 8 28.14 6.47 -10.20
CA ASN A 8 29.07 7.35 -10.89
C ASN A 8 30.49 6.75 -10.82
N LEU A 9 30.82 5.92 -11.82
CA LEU A 9 32.11 5.21 -11.86
C LEU A 9 33.31 6.18 -11.94
N ASP A 10 33.16 7.31 -12.63
CA ASP A 10 34.23 8.31 -12.74
C ASP A 10 34.52 8.90 -11.37
N THR A 11 33.52 9.26 -10.61
CA THR A 11 33.68 9.73 -9.21
C THR A 11 34.34 8.65 -8.34
N LEU A 12 33.89 7.39 -8.45
CA LEU A 12 34.46 6.29 -7.67
C LEU A 12 35.94 6.08 -7.94
N LEU A 13 36.34 6.07 -9.21
CA LEU A 13 37.73 5.82 -9.61
C LEU A 13 38.65 7.05 -9.43
N ARG A 14 38.19 8.26 -9.86
CA ARG A 14 39.01 9.47 -9.82
C ARG A 14 39.14 10.10 -8.43
N GLN A 15 38.08 10.00 -7.61
CA GLN A 15 38.20 10.37 -6.19
C GLN A 15 38.94 9.32 -5.37
N ARG A 16 39.42 8.26 -6.01
CA ARG A 16 40.23 7.19 -5.41
C ARG A 16 39.52 6.61 -4.17
N ALA A 17 38.25 6.21 -4.32
CA ALA A 17 37.52 5.55 -3.26
C ALA A 17 38.37 4.36 -2.74
N ILE A 18 38.57 4.34 -1.43
CA ILE A 18 39.37 3.27 -0.80
C ILE A 18 38.53 2.00 -0.83
N GLU A 19 39.16 0.87 -1.19
CA GLU A 19 38.55 -0.45 -1.05
C GLU A 19 38.09 -0.66 0.40
N GLY A 20 36.88 -1.16 0.57
CA GLY A 20 36.29 -1.24 1.89
C GLY A 20 35.03 -2.07 1.91
N GLU A 21 34.10 -1.74 2.82
CA GLU A 21 32.87 -2.48 3.03
C GLU A 21 31.97 -2.51 1.79
N ARG A 22 32.11 -1.53 0.88
CA ARG A 22 31.20 -1.35 -0.26
C ARG A 22 31.85 -1.41 -1.64
N VAL A 23 33.16 -1.39 -1.71
CA VAL A 23 33.89 -1.38 -2.99
C VAL A 23 35.03 -2.38 -2.94
N GLU A 24 35.16 -3.17 -4.01
CA GLU A 24 36.28 -4.08 -4.21
C GLU A 24 36.79 -3.95 -5.65
N TYR A 25 38.12 -3.81 -5.81
CA TYR A 25 38.80 -3.75 -7.10
C TYR A 25 39.44 -5.10 -7.42
N LYS A 26 39.36 -5.53 -8.69
CA LYS A 26 40.00 -6.75 -9.18
C LYS A 26 40.63 -6.52 -10.55
N ALA A 27 41.88 -6.90 -10.70
CA ALA A 27 42.59 -6.82 -11.96
C ALA A 27 42.01 -7.70 -13.07
N GLY A 28 41.28 -8.76 -12.71
CA GLY A 28 40.65 -9.71 -13.64
C GLY A 28 39.55 -10.53 -13.02
N TRP A 29 38.92 -11.37 -13.86
CA TRP A 29 37.79 -12.21 -13.48
C TRP A 29 38.30 -13.50 -12.77
N ASN A 30 37.76 -13.75 -11.60
CA ASN A 30 37.90 -15.03 -10.90
C ASN A 30 36.53 -15.42 -10.33
N PRO A 31 35.84 -16.41 -10.91
CA PRO A 31 34.46 -16.77 -10.55
C PRO A 31 34.22 -17.04 -9.06
N GLU A 32 35.16 -17.74 -8.41
CA GLU A 32 35.00 -18.11 -6.99
C GLU A 32 35.15 -16.89 -6.07
N ARG A 33 36.13 -16.03 -6.32
CA ARG A 33 36.29 -14.77 -5.57
C ARG A 33 35.15 -13.81 -5.82
N VAL A 34 34.66 -13.73 -7.06
CA VAL A 34 33.47 -12.94 -7.43
C VAL A 34 32.24 -13.46 -6.69
N LEU A 35 32.04 -14.77 -6.64
CA LEU A 35 30.94 -15.41 -5.91
C LEU A 35 30.92 -15.03 -4.42
N HIS A 36 32.07 -15.18 -3.75
CA HIS A 36 32.19 -14.87 -2.32
C HIS A 36 31.93 -13.37 -2.05
N THR A 37 32.47 -12.49 -2.90
CA THR A 37 32.28 -11.04 -2.75
C THR A 37 30.82 -10.64 -2.98
N ILE A 38 30.16 -11.19 -3.99
CA ILE A 38 28.73 -10.94 -4.24
C ILE A 38 27.88 -11.44 -3.06
N CYS A 39 28.17 -12.64 -2.54
CA CYS A 39 27.49 -13.18 -1.37
C CYS A 39 27.65 -12.25 -0.14
N ALA A 40 28.87 -11.74 0.08
CA ALA A 40 29.15 -10.83 1.18
C ALA A 40 28.43 -9.47 1.03
N PHE A 41 28.38 -8.91 -0.18
CA PHE A 41 27.60 -7.70 -0.46
C PHE A 41 26.09 -7.94 -0.33
N ALA A 42 25.59 -9.09 -0.80
CA ALA A 42 24.18 -9.46 -0.63
C ALA A 42 23.79 -9.60 0.85
N ASN A 43 24.69 -10.09 1.69
CA ASN A 43 24.48 -10.17 3.13
C ASN A 43 24.47 -8.78 3.80
N ASP A 44 25.14 -7.80 3.22
CA ASP A 44 25.13 -6.40 3.66
C ASP A 44 25.20 -6.25 5.19
N PHE A 45 26.22 -6.90 5.77
CA PHE A 45 26.35 -7.08 7.22
C PHE A 45 26.28 -5.79 8.03
N HIS A 46 26.69 -4.68 7.43
CA HIS A 46 26.67 -3.34 8.04
C HIS A 46 25.51 -2.46 7.60
N ASN A 47 24.54 -2.99 6.82
CA ASN A 47 23.38 -2.27 6.26
C ASN A 47 23.78 -0.99 5.48
N LEU A 48 24.78 -1.10 4.61
CA LEU A 48 25.29 -0.01 3.79
C LEU A 48 24.70 0.04 2.38
N GLY A 49 23.75 -0.87 2.05
CA GLY A 49 23.09 -0.97 0.75
C GLY A 49 23.83 -1.85 -0.26
N GLY A 50 24.64 -2.81 0.22
CA GLY A 50 25.43 -3.70 -0.62
C GLY A 50 26.72 -3.07 -1.13
N GLY A 51 27.24 -3.50 -2.30
CA GLY A 51 28.52 -3.03 -2.79
C GLY A 51 28.77 -3.23 -4.27
N TYR A 52 29.93 -2.72 -4.72
CA TYR A 52 30.39 -2.72 -6.09
C TYR A 52 31.68 -3.52 -6.23
N LEU A 53 31.72 -4.43 -7.17
CA LEU A 53 32.91 -5.12 -7.60
C LEU A 53 33.33 -4.56 -8.97
N VAL A 54 34.53 -3.96 -9.03
CA VAL A 54 35.06 -3.30 -10.22
C VAL A 54 36.18 -4.15 -10.78
N ILE A 55 35.96 -4.74 -11.96
CA ILE A 55 36.87 -5.67 -12.62
C ILE A 55 37.59 -5.00 -13.78
N GLY A 56 38.86 -5.26 -13.91
CA GLY A 56 39.78 -4.58 -14.84
C GLY A 56 40.55 -3.42 -14.20
N VAL A 57 40.43 -3.28 -12.88
CA VAL A 57 41.14 -2.25 -12.10
C VAL A 57 42.06 -2.93 -11.07
N GLU A 58 43.33 -2.61 -11.11
CA GLU A 58 44.30 -3.03 -10.09
C GLU A 58 44.16 -2.14 -8.85
N GLU A 59 44.50 -2.69 -7.71
CA GLU A 59 44.48 -1.99 -6.43
C GLU A 59 45.92 -1.87 -5.89
N ALA A 60 46.23 -0.72 -5.31
CA ALA A 60 47.47 -0.49 -4.55
C ALA A 60 47.13 0.30 -3.27
N ASN A 61 47.42 -0.31 -2.10
CA ASN A 61 47.10 0.26 -0.79
C ASN A 61 45.60 0.64 -0.64
N GLY A 62 44.69 -0.22 -1.12
CA GLY A 62 43.24 -0.03 -1.10
C GLY A 62 42.71 0.99 -2.12
N ARG A 63 43.56 1.51 -3.02
CA ARG A 63 43.16 2.53 -4.00
C ARG A 63 43.26 2.01 -5.43
N PRO A 64 42.33 2.41 -6.32
CA PRO A 64 42.41 2.02 -7.72
C PRO A 64 43.66 2.61 -8.39
N VAL A 65 44.34 1.79 -9.18
CA VAL A 65 45.47 2.21 -10.04
C VAL A 65 44.92 2.68 -11.37
N LEU A 66 45.25 3.90 -11.78
CA LEU A 66 44.84 4.49 -13.05
C LEU A 66 46.07 4.82 -13.93
N PRO A 67 45.96 4.66 -15.28
CA PRO A 67 44.80 4.16 -16.00
C PRO A 67 44.51 2.70 -15.67
N PRO A 68 43.21 2.24 -15.78
CA PRO A 68 42.88 0.87 -15.43
C PRO A 68 43.59 -0.11 -16.37
N LYS A 69 43.87 -1.30 -15.88
CA LYS A 69 44.41 -2.39 -16.69
C LYS A 69 43.46 -2.76 -17.84
N GLY A 70 42.17 -2.74 -17.53
CA GLY A 70 41.08 -3.16 -18.42
C GLY A 70 40.95 -4.67 -18.52
N ILE A 71 39.86 -5.07 -19.17
CA ILE A 71 39.58 -6.46 -19.57
C ILE A 71 39.36 -6.50 -21.08
N ASP A 72 39.42 -7.70 -21.63
CA ASP A 72 39.08 -7.93 -23.03
C ASP A 72 37.54 -7.69 -23.22
N PRO A 73 37.12 -6.77 -24.10
CA PRO A 73 35.74 -6.49 -24.36
C PRO A 73 34.93 -7.72 -24.80
N GLU A 74 35.55 -8.68 -25.50
CA GLU A 74 34.91 -9.92 -25.92
C GLU A 74 34.55 -10.85 -24.75
N SER A 75 35.24 -10.74 -23.64
CA SER A 75 35.02 -11.53 -22.44
C SER A 75 33.79 -11.09 -21.63
N VAL A 76 33.24 -9.89 -21.87
CA VAL A 76 32.14 -9.30 -21.08
C VAL A 76 30.88 -10.18 -21.12
N GLU A 77 30.52 -10.70 -22.30
CA GLU A 77 29.32 -11.55 -22.43
C GLU A 77 29.45 -12.86 -21.66
N SER A 78 30.64 -13.47 -21.70
CA SER A 78 30.91 -14.71 -20.94
C SER A 78 30.86 -14.49 -19.44
N MET A 79 31.41 -13.34 -18.97
CA MET A 79 31.34 -12.94 -17.56
C MET A 79 29.88 -12.72 -17.10
N GLN A 80 29.05 -12.10 -17.92
CA GLN A 80 27.62 -11.89 -17.61
C GLN A 80 26.86 -13.21 -17.51
N LYS A 81 27.08 -14.14 -18.45
CA LYS A 81 26.48 -15.48 -18.40
C LYS A 81 26.91 -16.25 -17.16
N GLU A 82 28.18 -16.16 -16.82
CA GLU A 82 28.71 -16.81 -15.62
C GLU A 82 28.18 -16.18 -14.34
N LEU A 83 28.08 -14.85 -14.27
CA LEU A 83 27.47 -14.12 -13.15
C LEU A 83 26.04 -14.61 -12.89
N LEU A 84 25.23 -14.74 -13.95
CA LEU A 84 23.88 -15.26 -13.88
C LEU A 84 23.85 -16.70 -13.33
N ARG A 85 24.73 -17.57 -13.84
CA ARG A 85 24.86 -18.95 -13.38
C ARG A 85 25.24 -19.02 -11.89
N LEU A 86 26.21 -18.21 -11.45
CA LEU A 86 26.65 -18.14 -10.06
C LEU A 86 25.50 -17.73 -9.13
N GLY A 87 24.74 -16.70 -9.50
CA GLY A 87 23.61 -16.20 -8.72
C GLY A 87 22.48 -17.25 -8.55
N HIS A 88 22.23 -18.06 -9.59
CA HIS A 88 21.19 -19.09 -9.52
C HIS A 88 21.63 -20.41 -8.88
N GLN A 89 22.87 -20.85 -9.16
CA GLN A 89 23.29 -22.20 -8.80
C GLN A 89 24.24 -22.27 -7.60
N ALA A 90 24.91 -21.17 -7.30
CA ALA A 90 25.96 -21.14 -6.30
C ALA A 90 25.67 -20.19 -5.13
N ILE A 91 24.52 -19.48 -5.12
CA ILE A 91 24.05 -18.66 -3.98
C ILE A 91 22.66 -19.15 -3.55
N GLN A 92 22.40 -19.21 -2.24
CA GLN A 92 21.11 -19.61 -1.64
C GLN A 92 20.75 -18.62 -0.52
N PRO A 93 19.53 -18.03 -0.57
CA PRO A 93 18.57 -18.04 -1.70
C PRO A 93 19.21 -17.51 -2.99
N ALA A 94 18.59 -17.80 -4.16
CA ALA A 94 19.11 -17.28 -5.43
C ALA A 94 19.24 -15.75 -5.38
N PHE A 95 20.33 -15.19 -5.92
CA PHE A 95 20.61 -13.77 -5.87
C PHE A 95 21.09 -13.24 -7.23
N HIS A 96 20.52 -12.13 -7.67
CA HIS A 96 20.87 -11.50 -8.92
C HIS A 96 21.65 -10.20 -8.70
N ALA A 97 22.94 -10.23 -9.00
CA ALA A 97 23.75 -9.02 -9.11
C ALA A 97 23.56 -8.39 -10.49
N LEU A 98 23.51 -7.07 -10.57
CA LEU A 98 23.45 -6.32 -11.82
C LEU A 98 24.86 -6.02 -12.32
N SER A 99 25.04 -5.92 -13.65
CA SER A 99 26.36 -5.64 -14.22
C SER A 99 26.28 -4.78 -15.47
N ALA A 100 27.32 -3.95 -15.66
CA ALA A 100 27.53 -3.16 -16.86
C ALA A 100 29.01 -3.00 -17.18
N SER A 101 29.33 -2.85 -18.46
CA SER A 101 30.68 -2.50 -18.93
C SER A 101 30.77 -1.01 -19.21
N TYR A 102 31.92 -0.43 -18.85
CA TYR A 102 32.25 0.99 -19.05
C TYR A 102 33.60 1.12 -19.76
N THR A 103 33.79 2.23 -20.45
CA THR A 103 35.11 2.60 -21.00
C THR A 103 35.70 3.71 -20.15
N VAL A 104 36.88 3.44 -19.55
CA VAL A 104 37.62 4.38 -18.72
C VAL A 104 39.04 4.49 -19.30
N ASP A 105 39.47 5.68 -19.67
CA ASP A 105 40.75 5.96 -20.30
C ASP A 105 41.09 5.02 -21.48
N GLY A 106 40.06 4.71 -22.31
CA GLY A 106 40.17 3.81 -23.47
C GLY A 106 40.23 2.31 -23.13
N ARG A 107 40.07 1.93 -21.88
CA ARG A 107 40.06 0.54 -21.41
C ARG A 107 38.67 0.10 -20.96
N THR A 108 38.31 -1.15 -21.24
CA THR A 108 37.04 -1.72 -20.78
C THR A 108 37.14 -2.15 -19.33
N VAL A 109 36.22 -1.66 -18.49
CA VAL A 109 36.03 -2.01 -17.09
C VAL A 109 34.65 -2.64 -16.91
N PHE A 110 34.58 -3.75 -16.19
CA PHE A 110 33.30 -4.44 -15.93
C PHE A 110 32.93 -4.25 -14.46
N VAL A 111 31.75 -3.68 -14.23
CA VAL A 111 31.25 -3.37 -12.89
C VAL A 111 30.07 -4.28 -12.56
N VAL A 112 30.14 -4.92 -11.41
CA VAL A 112 29.05 -5.70 -10.83
C VAL A 112 28.55 -4.96 -9.58
N TRP A 113 27.25 -4.70 -9.54
CA TRP A 113 26.60 -4.18 -8.36
C TRP A 113 25.76 -5.27 -7.70
N ALA A 114 26.07 -5.57 -6.45
CA ALA A 114 25.33 -6.46 -5.58
C ALA A 114 24.64 -5.62 -4.50
N PRO A 115 23.35 -5.28 -4.66
CA PRO A 115 22.58 -4.62 -3.60
C PRO A 115 22.50 -5.49 -2.35
N GLY A 116 22.23 -4.89 -1.20
CA GLY A 116 21.85 -5.65 0.00
C GLY A 116 20.61 -6.50 -0.28
N GLY A 117 20.73 -7.81 -0.09
CA GLY A 117 19.65 -8.73 -0.43
C GLY A 117 18.49 -8.66 0.55
N GLU A 118 17.27 -8.87 0.05
CA GLU A 118 16.04 -8.80 0.84
C GLU A 118 15.78 -10.05 1.69
N THR A 119 16.28 -11.21 1.25
CA THR A 119 16.07 -12.52 1.89
C THR A 119 17.31 -13.03 2.62
N ARG A 120 18.08 -12.11 3.22
CA ARG A 120 19.27 -12.44 4.03
C ARG A 120 18.95 -13.45 5.15
N PRO A 121 19.87 -14.34 5.53
CA PRO A 121 21.25 -14.42 5.07
C PRO A 121 21.41 -15.29 3.83
N TYR A 122 22.31 -14.86 2.95
CA TYR A 122 22.73 -15.61 1.77
C TYR A 122 23.97 -16.43 2.09
N LYS A 123 23.94 -17.71 1.69
CA LYS A 123 25.11 -18.57 1.69
C LYS A 123 25.51 -18.89 0.26
N CYS A 124 26.80 -19.07 0.02
CA CYS A 124 27.30 -19.51 -1.28
C CYS A 124 28.21 -20.73 -1.16
N ARG A 125 28.47 -21.37 -2.29
CA ARG A 125 29.44 -22.47 -2.32
C ARG A 125 30.82 -21.97 -1.91
N VAL A 126 31.53 -22.78 -1.10
CA VAL A 126 32.90 -22.49 -0.66
C VAL A 126 33.88 -22.64 -1.83
N SER A 127 33.63 -23.61 -2.71
CA SER A 127 34.38 -23.79 -3.95
C SER A 127 33.45 -24.18 -5.10
N LEU A 128 33.84 -23.83 -6.32
CA LEU A 128 33.14 -24.17 -7.56
C LEU A 128 33.56 -25.54 -8.13
N GLY A 129 34.44 -26.29 -7.46
CA GLY A 129 34.85 -27.64 -7.84
C GLY A 129 33.67 -28.63 -7.83
N GLN A 130 33.75 -29.68 -8.68
CA GLN A 130 32.63 -30.64 -8.84
C GLN A 130 32.36 -31.49 -7.59
N ASP A 131 33.38 -31.75 -6.78
CA ASP A 131 33.29 -32.65 -5.62
C ASP A 131 32.95 -31.95 -4.31
N GLU A 132 32.96 -30.60 -4.26
CA GLU A 132 32.77 -29.85 -3.03
C GLU A 132 31.34 -29.31 -2.93
N LYS A 133 30.63 -29.78 -1.88
CA LYS A 133 29.23 -29.40 -1.63
C LYS A 133 29.08 -28.46 -0.42
N GLU A 134 30.18 -27.92 0.09
CA GLU A 134 30.15 -27.06 1.28
C GLU A 134 29.57 -25.68 0.94
N TRP A 135 28.68 -25.20 1.81
CA TRP A 135 28.07 -23.87 1.73
C TRP A 135 28.45 -23.07 2.96
N ALA A 136 28.80 -21.78 2.79
CA ALA A 136 29.11 -20.88 3.88
C ALA A 136 28.52 -19.49 3.66
N TRP A 137 28.34 -18.77 4.74
CA TRP A 137 28.03 -17.34 4.70
C TRP A 137 29.32 -16.55 4.58
N TYR A 138 29.29 -15.49 3.75
CA TYR A 138 30.40 -14.56 3.60
C TYR A 138 29.94 -13.15 3.96
N ILE A 139 30.83 -12.38 4.58
CA ILE A 139 30.60 -10.98 4.98
C ILE A 139 31.78 -10.12 4.57
N ARG A 140 31.57 -8.80 4.52
CA ARG A 140 32.66 -7.82 4.37
C ARG A 140 33.15 -7.40 5.75
N ARG A 141 34.49 -7.33 5.89
CA ARG A 141 35.17 -6.68 7.01
C ARG A 141 36.30 -5.83 6.46
N GLY A 142 36.09 -4.50 6.45
CA GLY A 142 36.96 -3.58 5.73
C GLY A 142 37.03 -3.93 4.26
N SER A 143 38.22 -4.03 3.71
CA SER A 143 38.47 -4.41 2.31
C SER A 143 38.44 -5.92 2.05
N SER A 144 38.15 -6.77 3.06
CA SER A 144 38.25 -8.22 2.92
C SER A 144 36.90 -8.90 2.91
N THR A 145 36.71 -9.82 1.96
CA THR A 145 35.63 -10.80 1.98
C THR A 145 36.04 -11.99 2.82
N VAL A 146 35.35 -12.24 3.92
CA VAL A 146 35.70 -13.32 4.87
C VAL A 146 34.53 -14.25 5.08
N ARG A 147 34.81 -15.54 5.34
CA ARG A 147 33.81 -16.51 5.76
C ARG A 147 33.31 -16.12 7.16
N ALA A 148 31.98 -16.07 7.34
CA ALA A 148 31.35 -15.77 8.62
C ALA A 148 31.70 -16.85 9.65
N GLN A 149 32.02 -16.44 10.86
CA GLN A 149 32.21 -17.32 12.02
C GLN A 149 30.91 -17.45 12.81
N ARG A 150 30.84 -18.33 13.81
CA ARG A 150 29.62 -18.58 14.60
C ARG A 150 28.98 -17.32 15.20
N ALA A 151 29.77 -16.31 15.54
CA ALA A 151 29.25 -15.04 16.06
C ALA A 151 28.58 -14.24 14.95
N ASP A 152 29.24 -14.13 13.78
CA ASP A 152 28.74 -13.45 12.60
C ASP A 152 27.49 -14.13 12.04
N GLU A 153 27.45 -15.49 12.06
CA GLU A 153 26.29 -16.28 11.63
C GLU A 153 25.07 -15.96 12.47
N ARG A 154 25.21 -15.86 13.80
CA ARG A 154 24.12 -15.48 14.70
C ARG A 154 23.63 -14.06 14.45
N GLU A 155 24.54 -13.14 14.16
CA GLU A 155 24.22 -11.76 13.84
C GLU A 155 23.52 -11.68 12.47
N LEU A 156 24.00 -12.39 11.43
CA LEU A 156 23.33 -12.49 10.13
C LEU A 156 21.91 -13.05 10.24
N LEU A 157 21.70 -14.10 11.04
CA LEU A 157 20.38 -14.66 11.29
C LEU A 157 19.48 -13.68 12.07
N GLY A 158 20.07 -12.88 12.95
CA GLY A 158 19.39 -11.78 13.62
C GLY A 158 18.98 -10.68 12.65
N LEU A 159 19.86 -10.30 11.74
CA LEU A 159 19.61 -9.28 10.70
C LEU A 159 18.51 -9.74 9.72
N ALA A 160 18.47 -11.01 9.35
CA ALA A 160 17.43 -11.60 8.49
C ALA A 160 16.02 -11.44 9.07
N ALA A 161 15.89 -11.43 10.40
CA ALA A 161 14.62 -11.29 11.10
C ALA A 161 14.22 -9.83 11.41
N THR A 162 15.06 -8.83 11.06
CA THR A 162 14.96 -7.48 11.64
C THR A 162 14.48 -6.40 10.70
N VAL A 163 14.50 -6.56 9.37
CA VAL A 163 13.96 -5.52 8.47
C VAL A 163 12.54 -5.91 8.03
N PRO A 164 11.50 -5.29 8.62
CA PRO A 164 10.13 -5.49 8.19
C PRO A 164 9.97 -5.17 6.71
N PHE A 165 8.97 -5.79 6.06
CA PHE A 165 8.67 -5.56 4.65
C PHE A 165 8.57 -4.08 4.30
N ASP A 166 7.86 -3.31 5.10
CA ASP A 166 7.58 -1.89 4.87
C ASP A 166 8.82 -0.99 4.99
N ASP A 167 9.87 -1.42 5.68
CA ASP A 167 11.14 -0.68 5.83
C ASP A 167 12.23 -1.12 4.84
N ARG A 168 11.97 -2.12 3.99
CA ARG A 168 12.91 -2.57 2.94
C ARG A 168 12.98 -1.56 1.80
N SER A 169 14.17 -1.35 1.25
CA SER A 169 14.37 -0.58 0.01
C SER A 169 13.86 -1.39 -1.19
N ASN A 170 13.09 -0.75 -2.07
CA ASN A 170 12.59 -1.37 -3.29
C ASN A 170 13.50 -1.06 -4.47
N THR A 171 14.27 -2.05 -4.92
CA THR A 171 15.23 -1.90 -6.01
C THR A 171 14.60 -1.95 -7.40
N SER A 172 13.31 -2.29 -7.51
CA SER A 172 12.55 -2.23 -8.76
C SER A 172 11.93 -0.85 -9.02
N ALA A 173 12.04 0.05 -8.04
CA ALA A 173 11.54 1.42 -8.09
C ALA A 173 12.69 2.43 -8.01
N SER A 174 12.42 3.66 -8.42
CA SER A 174 13.31 4.81 -8.31
C SER A 174 12.76 5.86 -7.35
N VAL A 175 13.58 6.80 -6.92
CA VAL A 175 13.15 7.91 -6.04
C VAL A 175 12.12 8.81 -6.75
N GLU A 176 12.13 8.84 -8.08
CA GLU A 176 11.18 9.56 -8.93
C GLU A 176 9.78 8.94 -8.92
N ASP A 177 9.62 7.70 -8.47
CA ASP A 177 8.32 7.07 -8.25
C ASP A 177 7.60 7.61 -7.00
N LEU A 178 8.29 8.41 -6.17
CA LEU A 178 7.68 9.12 -5.04
C LEU A 178 7.06 10.45 -5.51
N SER A 179 5.79 10.66 -5.16
CA SER A 179 5.05 11.88 -5.48
C SER A 179 5.36 12.99 -4.48
N ARG A 180 5.98 14.07 -4.95
CA ARG A 180 6.25 15.28 -4.13
C ARG A 180 4.95 15.90 -3.61
N ARG A 181 3.87 15.84 -4.41
CA ARG A 181 2.56 16.33 -4.03
C ARG A 181 2.03 15.59 -2.81
N LEU A 182 2.01 14.26 -2.86
CA LEU A 182 1.54 13.42 -1.74
C LEU A 182 2.39 13.61 -0.48
N ILE A 183 3.71 13.75 -0.64
CA ILE A 183 4.60 14.05 0.48
C ILE A 183 4.28 15.42 1.07
N GLY A 184 4.06 16.43 0.24
CA GLY A 184 3.71 17.79 0.69
C GLY A 184 2.38 17.80 1.44
N GLU A 185 1.34 17.20 0.88
CA GLU A 185 0.01 17.08 1.49
C GLU A 185 0.09 16.38 2.86
N PHE A 186 0.85 15.28 2.96
CA PHE A 186 1.07 14.60 4.22
C PHE A 186 1.78 15.48 5.26
N LEU A 187 2.88 16.14 4.86
CA LEU A 187 3.66 16.99 5.78
C LEU A 187 2.86 18.20 6.29
N ASP A 188 2.03 18.77 5.43
CA ASP A 188 1.12 19.87 5.81
C ASP A 188 0.05 19.37 6.78
N GLU A 189 -0.56 18.22 6.51
CA GLU A 189 -1.59 17.62 7.33
C GLU A 189 -1.11 17.28 8.75
N VAL A 190 0.10 16.69 8.86
CA VAL A 190 0.68 16.34 10.18
C VAL A 190 1.37 17.52 10.86
N GLY A 191 1.34 18.72 10.27
CA GLY A 191 1.94 19.94 10.82
C GLY A 191 3.46 19.87 10.96
N SER A 192 4.14 19.17 10.04
CA SER A 192 5.60 18.97 10.10
C SER A 192 6.37 20.25 9.73
N GLU A 193 7.42 20.58 10.48
CA GLU A 193 8.35 21.66 10.11
C GLU A 193 9.02 21.44 8.74
N LEU A 194 9.07 20.17 8.27
CA LEU A 194 9.62 19.81 6.98
C LEU A 194 8.74 20.27 5.81
N ALA A 195 7.45 20.53 6.02
CA ALA A 195 6.49 20.99 5.00
C ALA A 195 7.02 22.23 4.26
N SER A 196 7.50 23.24 5.00
CA SER A 196 8.04 24.47 4.43
C SER A 196 9.29 24.28 3.57
N LYS A 197 10.06 23.21 3.80
CA LYS A 197 11.31 22.89 3.10
C LYS A 197 11.10 21.90 1.95
N ALA A 198 10.03 21.12 1.98
CA ALA A 198 9.74 20.05 1.02
C ALA A 198 9.77 20.48 -0.46
N PRO A 199 9.27 21.69 -0.85
CA PRO A 199 9.33 22.14 -2.24
C PRO A 199 10.75 22.34 -2.77
N SER A 200 11.70 22.75 -1.92
CA SER A 200 13.06 23.13 -2.32
C SER A 200 14.09 22.00 -2.20
N LEU A 201 13.81 20.98 -1.40
CA LEU A 201 14.75 19.86 -1.20
C LEU A 201 14.76 18.93 -2.41
N PRO A 202 15.92 18.37 -2.81
CA PRO A 202 15.98 17.22 -3.71
C PRO A 202 15.16 16.05 -3.15
N MET A 203 14.48 15.26 -4.00
CA MET A 203 13.58 14.20 -3.56
C MET A 203 14.28 13.15 -2.69
N ASN A 204 15.51 12.77 -3.04
CA ASN A 204 16.31 11.85 -2.24
C ASN A 204 16.63 12.40 -0.83
N ALA A 205 16.91 13.71 -0.70
CA ALA A 205 17.19 14.33 0.58
C ALA A 205 15.90 14.42 1.44
N LEU A 206 14.78 14.81 0.84
CA LEU A 206 13.47 14.85 1.48
C LEU A 206 13.07 13.45 1.96
N GLY A 207 13.11 12.45 1.08
CA GLY A 207 12.75 11.08 1.41
C GLY A 207 13.65 10.43 2.48
N ARG A 208 14.94 10.81 2.54
CA ARG A 208 15.83 10.38 3.63
C ARG A 208 15.46 11.00 4.98
N GLN A 209 15.09 12.28 5.00
CA GLN A 209 14.65 12.93 6.24
C GLN A 209 13.36 12.31 6.78
N MET A 210 12.46 11.90 5.90
CA MET A 210 11.23 11.17 6.25
C MET A 210 11.47 9.68 6.49
N ASN A 211 12.69 9.20 6.28
CA ASN A 211 13.03 7.77 6.33
C ASN A 211 12.18 6.88 5.39
N VAL A 212 11.81 7.42 4.21
CA VAL A 212 11.11 6.70 3.13
C VAL A 212 12.02 6.41 1.94
N VAL A 213 13.28 6.82 2.00
CA VAL A 213 14.34 6.49 1.05
C VAL A 213 15.50 5.85 1.79
N GLY A 214 15.94 4.72 1.29
CA GLY A 214 17.12 3.97 1.75
C GLY A 214 18.20 3.88 0.66
N GLY A 215 19.06 2.88 0.77
CA GLY A 215 20.19 2.68 -0.14
C GLY A 215 21.37 3.62 0.13
N SER A 216 22.41 3.51 -0.69
CA SER A 216 23.59 4.37 -0.60
C SER A 216 23.33 5.78 -1.11
N SER A 217 24.27 6.70 -0.91
CA SER A 217 24.19 8.06 -1.48
C SER A 217 24.15 8.06 -3.00
N GLU A 218 24.87 7.11 -3.62
CA GLU A 218 25.00 6.97 -5.07
C GLU A 218 23.82 6.19 -5.68
N ALA A 219 23.15 5.35 -4.89
CA ALA A 219 22.03 4.53 -5.31
C ALA A 219 20.89 4.60 -4.27
N PRO A 220 20.18 5.73 -4.21
CA PRO A 220 19.01 5.87 -3.35
C PRO A 220 17.83 5.10 -3.94
N PHE A 221 17.09 4.38 -3.09
CA PHE A 221 15.87 3.66 -3.46
C PHE A 221 14.74 4.05 -2.51
N PRO A 222 13.50 4.15 -2.99
CA PRO A 222 12.36 4.29 -2.10
C PRO A 222 12.23 3.03 -1.24
N LYS A 223 11.81 3.20 0.00
CA LYS A 223 11.37 2.09 0.84
C LYS A 223 9.93 1.72 0.48
N ASN A 224 9.53 0.46 0.77
CA ASN A 224 8.19 0.00 0.47
C ASN A 224 7.12 0.89 1.11
N VAL A 225 7.31 1.36 2.35
CA VAL A 225 6.39 2.30 2.99
C VAL A 225 6.27 3.62 2.22
N GLY A 226 7.37 4.11 1.65
CA GLY A 226 7.35 5.32 0.82
C GLY A 226 6.49 5.14 -0.42
N LEU A 227 6.61 4.01 -1.12
CA LEU A 227 5.78 3.68 -2.28
C LEU A 227 4.31 3.46 -1.89
N LEU A 228 4.03 2.87 -0.74
CA LEU A 228 2.67 2.63 -0.26
C LEU A 228 1.91 3.93 0.08
N PHE A 229 2.59 4.93 0.64
CA PHE A 229 1.97 6.19 1.05
C PHE A 229 2.12 7.32 0.04
N PHE A 230 3.21 7.35 -0.73
CA PHE A 230 3.60 8.49 -1.56
C PHE A 230 3.80 8.15 -3.04
N ASN A 231 3.13 7.12 -3.54
CA ASN A 231 2.98 6.85 -4.97
C ASN A 231 1.49 6.88 -5.31
N ASP A 232 1.12 7.47 -6.46
CA ASP A 232 -0.28 7.57 -6.88
C ASP A 232 -0.89 6.21 -7.25
N GLU A 233 -0.05 5.22 -7.64
CA GLU A 233 -0.43 3.88 -8.05
C GLU A 233 0.38 2.79 -7.33
N PRO A 234 0.29 2.64 -5.98
CA PRO A 234 1.08 1.66 -5.22
C PRO A 234 0.88 0.22 -5.69
N HIS A 235 -0.29 -0.08 -6.26
CA HIS A 235 -0.64 -1.41 -6.80
C HIS A 235 0.26 -1.85 -7.97
N ARG A 236 0.99 -0.94 -8.62
CA ARG A 236 2.01 -1.28 -9.63
C ARG A 236 3.19 -2.05 -9.01
N PHE A 237 3.53 -1.76 -7.75
CA PHE A 237 4.60 -2.40 -6.99
C PHE A 237 4.07 -3.51 -6.09
N PHE A 238 2.87 -3.32 -5.54
CA PHE A 238 2.21 -4.22 -4.60
C PHE A 238 0.77 -4.48 -5.07
N PRO A 239 0.54 -5.47 -5.95
CA PRO A 239 -0.72 -5.62 -6.73
C PRO A 239 -2.01 -5.65 -5.91
N ALA A 240 -1.96 -6.09 -4.66
CA ALA A 240 -3.14 -6.14 -3.80
C ALA A 240 -3.26 -4.96 -2.81
N THR A 241 -2.60 -3.82 -3.11
CA THR A 241 -2.77 -2.59 -2.32
C THR A 241 -4.09 -1.94 -2.69
N GLN A 242 -5.17 -2.50 -2.15
CA GLN A 242 -6.54 -2.01 -2.32
C GLN A 242 -7.43 -2.45 -1.15
N ILE A 243 -8.58 -1.82 -1.05
CA ILE A 243 -9.68 -2.20 -0.16
C ILE A 243 -10.92 -2.44 -1.02
N ASP A 244 -11.48 -3.64 -0.93
CA ASP A 244 -12.70 -4.01 -1.63
C ASP A 244 -13.87 -3.95 -0.64
N VAL A 245 -14.85 -3.08 -0.90
CA VAL A 245 -16.09 -2.99 -0.12
C VAL A 245 -17.18 -3.67 -0.92
N VAL A 246 -17.71 -4.77 -0.40
CA VAL A 246 -18.71 -5.61 -1.08
C VAL A 246 -19.97 -5.68 -0.24
N TYR A 247 -21.10 -5.28 -0.81
CA TYR A 247 -22.40 -5.35 -0.18
C TYR A 247 -23.25 -6.49 -0.75
N PHE A 248 -23.77 -7.35 0.12
CA PHE A 248 -24.63 -8.48 -0.20
C PHE A 248 -26.05 -8.22 0.33
N PRO A 249 -26.97 -7.69 -0.48
CA PRO A 249 -28.34 -7.35 -0.04
C PRO A 249 -29.15 -8.54 0.45
N ASP A 250 -28.90 -9.72 -0.13
CA ASP A 250 -29.60 -10.95 0.19
C ASP A 250 -28.87 -11.81 1.26
N GLY A 251 -27.80 -11.27 1.85
CA GLY A 251 -26.93 -11.97 2.79
C GLY A 251 -25.80 -12.75 2.11
N ALA A 252 -24.92 -13.33 2.91
CA ALA A 252 -23.78 -14.11 2.42
C ALA A 252 -24.27 -15.30 1.56
N GLY A 253 -23.82 -15.35 0.29
CA GLY A 253 -24.24 -16.38 -0.68
C GLY A 253 -25.45 -16.01 -1.54
N GLY A 254 -25.96 -14.78 -1.44
CA GLY A 254 -26.94 -14.26 -2.39
C GLY A 254 -26.35 -14.03 -3.79
N ASP A 255 -27.21 -14.08 -4.82
CA ASP A 255 -26.78 -13.91 -6.23
C ASP A 255 -26.46 -12.46 -6.59
N ARG A 256 -26.82 -11.50 -5.74
CA ARG A 256 -26.63 -10.08 -5.96
C ARG A 256 -25.56 -9.54 -5.01
N PHE A 257 -24.63 -8.74 -5.56
CA PHE A 257 -23.71 -7.95 -4.77
C PHE A 257 -23.38 -6.63 -5.49
N GLU A 258 -22.97 -5.67 -4.70
CA GLU A 258 -22.42 -4.40 -5.17
C GLU A 258 -21.00 -4.30 -4.66
N GLU A 259 -20.07 -3.92 -5.53
CA GLU A 259 -18.65 -3.84 -5.19
C GLU A 259 -18.11 -2.43 -5.46
N LYS A 260 -17.30 -1.94 -4.53
CA LYS A 260 -16.54 -0.71 -4.68
C LYS A 260 -15.08 -0.97 -4.30
N VAL A 261 -14.18 -0.78 -5.26
CA VAL A 261 -12.74 -0.96 -5.08
C VAL A 261 -12.08 0.38 -4.84
N PHE A 262 -11.25 0.47 -3.80
CA PHE A 262 -10.44 1.64 -3.47
C PHE A 262 -8.98 1.33 -3.73
N GLN A 263 -8.36 2.02 -4.71
CA GLN A 263 -6.96 1.92 -5.09
C GLN A 263 -6.29 3.30 -4.98
N GLY A 264 -5.03 3.33 -4.56
CA GLY A 264 -4.26 4.56 -4.41
C GLY A 264 -3.35 4.54 -3.18
N PRO A 265 -2.83 5.70 -2.77
CA PRO A 265 -2.00 5.86 -1.58
C PRO A 265 -2.69 5.31 -0.33
N LEU A 266 -1.94 4.57 0.49
CA LEU A 266 -2.51 3.76 1.56
C LEU A 266 -3.32 4.57 2.59
N GLY A 267 -2.84 5.75 2.98
CA GLY A 267 -3.59 6.65 3.88
C GLY A 267 -4.91 7.12 3.27
N GLN A 268 -4.90 7.44 1.96
CA GLN A 268 -6.09 7.91 1.25
C GLN A 268 -7.14 6.80 1.12
N ILE A 269 -6.76 5.61 0.60
CA ILE A 269 -7.73 4.51 0.41
C ILE A 269 -8.34 4.04 1.74
N THR A 270 -7.59 4.16 2.85
CA THR A 270 -8.10 3.82 4.18
C THR A 270 -9.23 4.79 4.58
N ARG A 271 -9.04 6.09 4.40
CA ARG A 271 -10.08 7.11 4.66
C ARG A 271 -11.26 6.96 3.71
N ASP A 272 -10.98 6.86 2.42
CA ASP A 272 -12.01 6.78 1.38
C ASP A 272 -12.95 5.59 1.61
N ALA A 273 -12.40 4.43 2.03
CA ALA A 273 -13.20 3.26 2.34
C ALA A 273 -14.08 3.48 3.60
N ILE A 274 -13.53 4.09 4.66
CA ILE A 274 -14.28 4.41 5.89
C ILE A 274 -15.38 5.42 5.57
N ASP A 275 -15.04 6.51 4.88
CA ASP A 275 -15.97 7.59 4.51
C ASP A 275 -17.05 7.12 3.53
N TYR A 276 -16.79 6.07 2.74
CA TYR A 276 -17.80 5.43 1.90
C TYR A 276 -18.74 4.53 2.69
N VAL A 277 -18.21 3.74 3.63
CA VAL A 277 -19.03 2.79 4.41
C VAL A 277 -20.00 3.53 5.33
N GLU A 278 -19.59 4.64 5.94
CA GLU A 278 -20.39 5.38 6.91
C GLU A 278 -21.73 5.86 6.34
N PRO A 279 -21.79 6.75 5.35
CA PRO A 279 -23.06 7.27 4.84
C PRO A 279 -23.88 6.22 4.08
N SER A 280 -23.20 5.22 3.50
CA SER A 280 -23.85 4.22 2.67
C SER A 280 -24.56 3.15 3.49
N TYR A 281 -23.94 2.69 4.58
CA TYR A 281 -24.38 1.47 5.29
C TYR A 281 -24.65 1.67 6.78
N LEU A 282 -24.23 2.78 7.42
CA LEU A 282 -24.50 3.03 8.82
C LEU A 282 -25.82 3.75 9.01
N ARG A 283 -26.58 3.31 10.01
CA ARG A 283 -27.88 3.90 10.36
C ARG A 283 -27.98 4.07 11.88
N GLU A 284 -28.24 5.30 12.32
CA GLU A 284 -28.60 5.58 13.70
C GLU A 284 -30.11 5.36 13.88
N THR A 285 -30.48 4.64 14.92
CA THR A 285 -31.86 4.46 15.35
C THR A 285 -32.09 5.20 16.65
N LEU A 286 -33.14 6.01 16.69
CA LEU A 286 -33.62 6.75 17.87
C LEU A 286 -34.91 6.13 18.37
N VAL A 287 -34.89 5.58 19.59
CA VAL A 287 -36.10 5.04 20.23
C VAL A 287 -36.54 5.97 21.34
N LYS A 288 -37.72 6.54 21.21
CA LYS A 288 -38.36 7.34 22.27
C LYS A 288 -39.22 6.41 23.14
N HIS A 289 -39.03 6.50 24.44
CA HIS A 289 -39.82 5.76 25.42
C HIS A 289 -40.92 6.67 26.00
N ALA A 290 -42.12 6.12 26.21
CA ALA A 290 -43.23 6.90 26.76
C ALA A 290 -43.08 7.20 28.27
N ASP A 291 -42.25 6.41 28.96
CA ASP A 291 -42.08 6.40 30.40
C ASP A 291 -40.81 7.17 30.90
N ARG A 292 -39.99 7.64 29.98
CA ARG A 292 -38.75 8.39 30.28
C ARG A 292 -38.47 9.47 29.24
N SER A 293 -37.84 10.59 29.68
CA SER A 293 -37.52 11.73 28.84
C SER A 293 -36.32 11.48 27.91
N GLU A 294 -35.46 10.51 28.24
CA GLU A 294 -34.28 10.20 27.46
C GLU A 294 -34.59 9.22 26.34
N ALA A 295 -34.21 9.59 25.13
CA ALA A 295 -34.28 8.70 23.98
C ALA A 295 -33.03 7.80 23.95
N GLU A 296 -33.22 6.54 23.68
CA GLU A 296 -32.17 5.59 23.43
C GLU A 296 -31.69 5.70 21.99
N ARG A 297 -30.36 5.75 21.80
CA ARG A 297 -29.72 5.82 20.48
C ARG A 297 -28.78 4.65 20.30
N PHE A 298 -28.81 4.05 19.14
CA PHE A 298 -27.86 3.02 18.74
C PHE A 298 -27.68 3.00 17.23
N TRP A 299 -26.52 2.51 16.81
CA TRP A 299 -26.19 2.29 15.40
C TRP A 299 -26.41 0.82 15.02
N ASN A 300 -26.76 0.56 13.76
CA ASN A 300 -26.74 -0.80 13.25
C ASN A 300 -25.34 -1.43 13.39
N PHE A 301 -24.30 -0.68 13.05
CA PHE A 301 -22.88 -0.99 13.31
C PHE A 301 -22.21 0.24 13.90
N PRO A 302 -21.49 0.15 15.04
CA PRO A 302 -20.82 1.32 15.61
C PRO A 302 -19.62 1.73 14.75
N ARG A 303 -19.58 2.99 14.33
CA ARG A 303 -18.55 3.58 13.48
C ARG A 303 -17.13 3.26 13.96
N VAL A 304 -16.87 3.48 15.24
CA VAL A 304 -15.53 3.26 15.85
C VAL A 304 -15.06 1.81 15.69
N ALA A 305 -15.96 0.83 15.71
CA ALA A 305 -15.59 -0.57 15.53
C ALA A 305 -15.18 -0.85 14.07
N ILE A 306 -15.84 -0.22 13.10
CA ILE A 306 -15.54 -0.36 11.68
C ILE A 306 -14.21 0.29 11.34
N GLU A 307 -14.02 1.55 11.75
CA GLU A 307 -12.76 2.28 11.58
C GLU A 307 -11.58 1.45 12.09
N GLU A 308 -11.69 0.98 13.32
CA GLU A 308 -10.62 0.21 13.95
C GLU A 308 -10.39 -1.14 13.25
N ALA A 309 -11.46 -1.82 12.77
CA ALA A 309 -11.32 -3.08 12.05
C ALA A 309 -10.62 -2.90 10.70
N ILE A 310 -10.97 -1.86 9.93
CA ILE A 310 -10.34 -1.53 8.63
C ILE A 310 -8.89 -1.12 8.84
N VAL A 311 -8.61 -0.21 9.77
CA VAL A 311 -7.24 0.25 10.05
C VAL A 311 -6.36 -0.90 10.55
N ASN A 312 -6.87 -1.79 11.41
CA ASN A 312 -6.14 -3.00 11.82
C ASN A 312 -5.83 -3.92 10.64
N ALA A 313 -6.78 -4.11 9.71
CA ALA A 313 -6.56 -4.92 8.52
C ALA A 313 -5.41 -4.35 7.67
N ILE A 314 -5.42 -3.04 7.40
CA ILE A 314 -4.37 -2.32 6.67
C ILE A 314 -3.01 -2.40 7.39
N TYR A 315 -2.99 -2.20 8.70
CA TYR A 315 -1.78 -2.21 9.50
C TYR A 315 -1.11 -3.59 9.57
N HIS A 316 -1.91 -4.66 9.67
CA HIS A 316 -1.39 -5.99 9.99
C HIS A 316 -1.30 -6.96 8.79
N ARG A 317 -1.92 -6.65 7.65
CA ARG A 317 -1.82 -7.49 6.44
C ARG A 317 -0.38 -7.63 5.94
N SER A 318 -0.13 -8.68 5.15
CA SER A 318 1.06 -8.78 4.32
C SER A 318 0.82 -8.06 2.98
N TYR A 319 1.76 -7.24 2.55
CA TYR A 319 1.77 -6.64 1.22
C TYR A 319 2.57 -7.47 0.20
N GLU A 320 3.11 -8.61 0.63
CA GLU A 320 3.72 -9.63 -0.23
C GLU A 320 2.67 -10.63 -0.74
N GLU A 321 1.51 -10.70 -0.09
CA GLU A 321 0.36 -11.51 -0.52
C GLU A 321 -0.54 -10.75 -1.50
N ARG A 322 -1.24 -11.48 -2.36
CA ARG A 322 -2.02 -10.91 -3.46
C ARG A 322 -3.51 -10.75 -3.14
N GLU A 323 -3.94 -11.12 -1.96
CA GLU A 323 -5.31 -10.97 -1.49
C GLU A 323 -5.51 -9.56 -0.92
N PRO A 324 -6.53 -8.79 -1.36
CA PRO A 324 -6.84 -7.46 -0.84
C PRO A 324 -7.42 -7.51 0.57
N VAL A 325 -7.55 -6.36 1.22
CA VAL A 325 -8.46 -6.22 2.36
C VAL A 325 -9.88 -6.17 1.82
N GLU A 326 -10.74 -7.02 2.35
CA GLU A 326 -12.14 -7.08 1.95
C GLU A 326 -13.06 -6.68 3.11
N VAL A 327 -13.99 -5.77 2.84
CA VAL A 327 -15.03 -5.34 3.77
C VAL A 327 -16.35 -5.82 3.20
N ARG A 328 -16.90 -6.90 3.76
CA ARG A 328 -18.21 -7.48 3.37
C ARG A 328 -19.30 -6.93 4.25
N ILE A 329 -20.36 -6.45 3.66
CA ILE A 329 -21.50 -5.90 4.38
C ILE A 329 -22.74 -6.68 3.98
N SER A 330 -23.49 -7.11 4.97
CA SER A 330 -24.77 -7.82 4.79
C SER A 330 -25.84 -7.25 5.73
N PRO A 331 -27.10 -7.62 5.57
CA PRO A 331 -28.14 -7.26 6.54
C PRO A 331 -27.95 -7.86 7.94
N GLN A 332 -27.01 -8.80 8.12
CA GLN A 332 -26.77 -9.48 9.38
C GLN A 332 -25.48 -9.06 10.06
N ASP A 333 -24.47 -8.72 9.28
CA ASP A 333 -23.12 -8.44 9.78
C ASP A 333 -22.29 -7.56 8.83
N LEU A 334 -21.23 -7.00 9.38
CA LEU A 334 -20.12 -6.43 8.65
C LEU A 334 -18.87 -7.24 8.98
N VAL A 335 -18.17 -7.70 7.95
CA VAL A 335 -16.97 -8.52 8.07
C VAL A 335 -15.78 -7.81 7.45
N VAL A 336 -14.66 -7.73 8.16
CA VAL A 336 -13.38 -7.27 7.62
C VAL A 336 -12.43 -8.45 7.56
N LEU A 337 -11.94 -8.76 6.36
CA LEU A 337 -11.04 -9.87 6.06
C LEU A 337 -9.68 -9.35 5.61
N SER A 338 -8.61 -9.90 6.16
CA SER A 338 -7.23 -9.57 5.81
C SER A 338 -6.31 -10.80 5.86
N PHE A 339 -5.17 -10.72 5.17
CA PHE A 339 -4.20 -11.81 4.99
C PHE A 339 -2.77 -11.35 5.33
N PRO A 340 -1.98 -12.23 5.96
CA PRO A 340 -2.35 -13.43 6.68
C PRO A 340 -2.96 -13.11 8.05
N GLY A 341 -3.21 -14.14 8.85
CA GLY A 341 -3.69 -14.00 10.23
C GLY A 341 -2.68 -13.37 11.19
N PRO A 342 -3.07 -13.19 12.45
CA PRO A 342 -2.23 -12.59 13.48
C PRO A 342 -0.98 -13.44 13.75
N ASP A 343 0.10 -12.77 14.18
CA ASP A 343 1.36 -13.45 14.55
C ASP A 343 1.10 -14.60 15.54
N ARG A 344 1.83 -15.71 15.38
CA ARG A 344 1.65 -16.91 16.19
C ARG A 344 1.88 -16.68 17.69
N SER A 345 2.59 -15.62 18.06
CA SER A 345 2.75 -15.21 19.47
C SER A 345 1.47 -14.67 20.12
N VAL A 346 0.47 -14.30 19.30
CA VAL A 346 -0.84 -13.81 19.75
C VAL A 346 -1.80 -15.00 19.88
N ARG A 347 -2.26 -15.29 21.08
CA ARG A 347 -3.28 -16.33 21.30
C ARG A 347 -4.66 -15.77 20.94
N MET A 348 -5.45 -16.55 20.22
CA MET A 348 -6.80 -16.12 19.78
C MET A 348 -7.75 -15.88 20.98
N GLU A 349 -7.55 -16.61 22.07
CA GLU A 349 -8.31 -16.43 23.32
C GLU A 349 -8.04 -15.05 23.96
N ASP A 350 -6.75 -14.66 24.01
CA ASP A 350 -6.37 -13.35 24.53
C ASP A 350 -6.89 -12.22 23.63
N LEU A 351 -6.92 -12.45 22.31
CA LEU A 351 -7.44 -11.50 21.34
C LEU A 351 -8.96 -11.33 21.52
N ARG A 352 -9.71 -12.44 21.65
CA ARG A 352 -11.17 -12.42 21.89
C ARG A 352 -11.55 -11.75 23.20
N SER A 353 -10.71 -11.88 24.23
CA SER A 353 -10.91 -11.22 25.53
C SER A 353 -10.40 -9.77 25.57
N GLY A 354 -9.75 -9.27 24.53
CA GLY A 354 -9.14 -7.95 24.50
C GLY A 354 -7.87 -7.81 25.34
N LEU A 355 -7.28 -8.92 25.74
CA LEU A 355 -6.06 -8.98 26.55
C LEU A 355 -4.80 -9.26 25.72
N ALA A 356 -4.94 -9.41 24.41
CA ALA A 356 -3.82 -9.69 23.53
C ALA A 356 -2.82 -8.53 23.52
N VAL A 357 -1.55 -8.86 23.73
CA VAL A 357 -0.42 -7.94 23.60
C VAL A 357 0.42 -8.40 22.42
N SER A 358 0.35 -7.69 21.31
CA SER A 358 1.25 -7.93 20.19
C SER A 358 2.64 -7.41 20.53
N ARG A 359 3.65 -8.28 20.40
CA ARG A 359 5.06 -7.93 20.59
C ARG A 359 5.82 -7.80 19.29
N ARG A 360 5.21 -8.21 18.18
CA ARG A 360 5.77 -8.17 16.84
C ARG A 360 4.79 -7.52 15.90
N TYR A 361 5.20 -6.45 15.27
CA TYR A 361 4.44 -5.74 14.25
C TYR A 361 5.06 -6.05 12.90
N ARG A 362 4.24 -6.57 11.95
CA ARG A 362 4.68 -6.90 10.58
C ARG A 362 5.10 -5.64 9.83
N ASN A 363 4.33 -4.57 9.97
CA ASN A 363 4.48 -3.33 9.22
C ASN A 363 4.63 -2.13 10.18
N ARG A 364 5.75 -2.09 10.88
CA ARG A 364 5.97 -1.05 11.90
C ARG A 364 5.93 0.36 11.33
N ARG A 365 6.52 0.55 10.15
CA ARG A 365 6.57 1.87 9.49
C ARG A 365 5.18 2.33 9.02
N ILE A 366 4.36 1.40 8.49
CA ILE A 366 2.97 1.69 8.15
C ILE A 366 2.21 2.19 9.38
N GLY A 367 2.38 1.52 10.54
CA GLY A 367 1.75 1.95 11.78
C GLY A 367 2.18 3.34 12.25
N GLU A 368 3.45 3.73 12.03
CA GLU A 368 3.94 5.07 12.33
C GLU A 368 3.23 6.12 11.47
N PHE A 369 3.12 5.91 10.15
CA PHE A 369 2.41 6.83 9.24
C PHE A 369 0.91 6.89 9.52
N LEU A 370 0.25 5.75 9.79
CA LEU A 370 -1.17 5.74 10.16
C LEU A 370 -1.43 6.51 11.46
N LYS A 371 -0.47 6.47 12.38
CA LYS A 371 -0.56 7.22 13.64
C LYS A 371 -0.39 8.73 13.42
N GLU A 372 0.57 9.15 12.60
CA GLU A 372 0.73 10.57 12.25
C GLU A 372 -0.52 11.14 11.55
N LEU A 373 -1.26 10.29 10.81
CA LEU A 373 -2.53 10.64 10.17
C LEU A 373 -3.75 10.50 11.10
N ASP A 374 -3.55 10.29 12.41
CA ASP A 374 -4.60 10.08 13.43
C ASP A 374 -5.55 8.90 13.12
N LEU A 375 -5.14 7.95 12.25
CA LEU A 375 -5.91 6.76 11.91
C LEU A 375 -5.75 5.64 12.95
N THR A 376 -4.68 5.65 13.77
CA THR A 376 -4.47 4.68 14.85
C THR A 376 -3.71 5.29 16.03
N GLU A 377 -3.94 4.76 17.23
CA GLU A 377 -3.20 5.16 18.43
C GLU A 377 -1.88 4.38 18.59
N GLY A 378 -1.71 3.26 17.88
CA GLY A 378 -0.46 2.49 17.84
C GLY A 378 -0.05 1.81 19.16
N ARG A 379 -0.98 1.59 20.11
CA ARG A 379 -0.70 1.06 21.48
C ARG A 379 -1.40 -0.26 21.78
N SER A 380 -1.65 -1.13 20.79
CA SER A 380 -2.42 -2.37 20.96
C SER A 380 -3.84 -2.14 21.54
N THR A 381 -4.45 -1.00 21.26
CA THR A 381 -5.77 -0.61 21.75
C THR A 381 -6.89 -0.99 20.81
N GLY A 382 -6.60 -1.49 19.60
CA GLY A 382 -7.55 -1.70 18.51
C GLY A 382 -8.66 -2.70 18.87
N VAL A 383 -8.32 -3.94 19.17
CA VAL A 383 -9.32 -4.94 19.58
C VAL A 383 -10.10 -4.53 20.81
N PRO A 384 -9.46 -4.02 21.90
CA PRO A 384 -10.20 -3.44 23.02
C PRO A 384 -11.15 -2.30 22.66
N LYS A 385 -10.82 -1.46 21.67
CA LYS A 385 -11.72 -0.41 21.17
C LYS A 385 -12.95 -1.01 20.49
N ILE A 386 -12.75 -1.99 19.58
CA ILE A 386 -13.85 -2.71 18.93
C ILE A 386 -14.80 -3.30 19.98
N LEU A 387 -14.27 -4.05 20.96
CA LEU A 387 -15.05 -4.65 22.02
C LEU A 387 -15.87 -3.61 22.83
N ARG A 388 -15.23 -2.50 23.20
CA ARG A 388 -15.92 -1.41 23.91
C ARG A 388 -16.99 -0.73 23.06
N ALA A 389 -16.70 -0.46 21.79
CA ALA A 389 -17.64 0.19 20.89
C ALA A 389 -18.91 -0.67 20.67
N MET A 390 -18.73 -1.98 20.42
CA MET A 390 -19.86 -2.91 20.30
C MET A 390 -20.68 -2.98 21.60
N LYS A 391 -20.01 -3.12 22.74
CA LYS A 391 -20.69 -3.16 24.05
C LYS A 391 -21.43 -1.86 24.35
N SER A 392 -20.81 -0.70 24.12
CA SER A 392 -21.43 0.61 24.39
C SER A 392 -22.63 0.89 23.48
N ASN A 393 -22.61 0.34 22.26
CA ASN A 393 -23.74 0.43 21.33
C ASN A 393 -24.88 -0.54 21.69
N GLY A 394 -24.67 -1.50 22.59
CA GLY A 394 -25.62 -2.58 22.87
C GLY A 394 -25.68 -3.66 21.81
N SER A 395 -24.68 -3.71 20.91
CA SER A 395 -24.53 -4.73 19.87
C SER A 395 -24.06 -6.06 20.44
N PRO A 396 -24.36 -7.18 19.78
CA PRO A 396 -23.72 -8.46 20.10
C PRO A 396 -22.19 -8.36 20.07
N PRO A 397 -21.46 -9.21 20.81
CA PRO A 397 -19.99 -9.17 20.82
C PRO A 397 -19.42 -9.44 19.41
N PRO A 398 -18.31 -8.78 19.05
CA PRO A 398 -17.63 -9.06 17.79
C PRO A 398 -16.98 -10.45 17.83
N GLU A 399 -16.84 -11.06 16.64
CA GLU A 399 -16.19 -12.35 16.48
C GLU A 399 -14.83 -12.15 15.80
N PHE A 400 -13.82 -12.88 16.30
CA PHE A 400 -12.47 -12.88 15.73
C PHE A 400 -12.12 -14.32 15.32
N GLU A 401 -11.79 -14.50 14.04
CA GLU A 401 -11.55 -15.81 13.43
C GLU A 401 -10.21 -15.83 12.69
N SER A 402 -9.53 -16.96 12.77
CA SER A 402 -8.37 -17.33 11.97
C SER A 402 -8.24 -18.84 12.01
N ASP A 403 -7.69 -19.44 10.96
CA ASP A 403 -7.38 -20.87 10.92
C ASP A 403 -6.11 -21.20 11.73
N GLU A 404 -5.83 -22.52 11.89
CA GLU A 404 -4.62 -22.99 12.58
C GLU A 404 -3.33 -22.54 11.88
N GLY A 405 -3.36 -22.42 10.55
CA GLY A 405 -2.27 -21.95 9.70
C GLY A 405 -1.99 -20.45 9.84
N ARG A 406 -2.93 -19.70 10.38
CA ARG A 406 -2.91 -18.23 10.40
C ARG A 406 -2.85 -17.65 8.98
N THR A 407 -3.61 -18.23 8.05
CA THR A 407 -3.62 -17.79 6.65
C THR A 407 -4.50 -16.58 6.41
N TYR A 408 -5.48 -16.32 7.28
CA TYR A 408 -6.35 -15.15 7.23
C TYR A 408 -6.69 -14.64 8.63
N PHE A 409 -7.19 -13.41 8.70
CA PHE A 409 -7.81 -12.85 9.89
C PHE A 409 -9.14 -12.20 9.51
N LEU A 410 -10.19 -12.61 10.22
CA LEU A 410 -11.54 -12.13 10.02
C LEU A 410 -12.06 -11.49 11.30
N ILE A 411 -12.60 -10.28 11.16
CA ILE A 411 -13.33 -9.56 12.21
C ILE A 411 -14.78 -9.46 11.75
N ARG A 412 -15.71 -10.05 12.48
CA ARG A 412 -17.14 -9.97 12.25
C ARG A 412 -17.77 -9.06 13.28
N LEU A 413 -18.51 -8.08 12.83
CA LEU A 413 -19.33 -7.16 13.62
C LEU A 413 -20.81 -7.50 13.36
N PRO A 414 -21.48 -8.25 14.25
CA PRO A 414 -22.91 -8.52 14.09
C PRO A 414 -23.74 -7.24 14.16
N ILE A 415 -24.83 -7.19 13.40
CA ILE A 415 -25.76 -6.08 13.46
C ILE A 415 -26.38 -5.95 14.86
N HIS A 416 -26.70 -4.72 15.28
CA HIS A 416 -27.45 -4.49 16.51
C HIS A 416 -28.83 -5.18 16.42
N GLU A 417 -29.23 -5.96 17.44
CA GLU A 417 -30.40 -6.83 17.39
C GLU A 417 -31.71 -6.09 17.06
N ARG A 418 -31.83 -4.84 17.51
CA ARG A 418 -32.99 -3.98 17.31
C ARG A 418 -32.87 -3.08 16.06
N ALA A 419 -31.79 -3.15 15.32
CA ALA A 419 -31.68 -2.43 14.08
C ALA A 419 -32.59 -3.06 13.03
N GLU A 420 -33.29 -2.23 12.26
CA GLU A 420 -34.06 -2.72 11.14
C GLU A 420 -33.13 -3.34 10.11
N ARG A 421 -33.39 -4.58 9.74
CA ARG A 421 -32.67 -5.31 8.68
C ARG A 421 -33.10 -4.84 7.29
N SER A 422 -33.21 -3.53 7.12
CA SER A 422 -33.57 -2.91 5.85
C SER A 422 -32.35 -2.89 4.93
N ALA A 423 -32.58 -3.10 3.64
CA ALA A 423 -31.55 -2.84 2.63
C ALA A 423 -31.00 -1.42 2.82
N PRO A 424 -29.68 -1.19 2.70
CA PRO A 424 -29.11 0.13 2.83
C PRO A 424 -29.79 1.08 1.88
N GLN A 425 -30.20 2.23 2.36
CA GLN A 425 -30.50 3.33 1.48
C GLN A 425 -29.16 3.89 1.02
N VAL A 426 -28.67 3.41 -0.08
CA VAL A 426 -27.61 4.13 -0.80
C VAL A 426 -28.26 5.44 -1.21
N THR A 427 -27.98 6.50 -0.43
CA THR A 427 -28.22 7.84 -0.92
C THR A 427 -27.03 8.13 -1.82
N PRO A 428 -27.17 8.09 -3.15
CA PRO A 428 -26.07 8.45 -4.03
C PRO A 428 -25.62 9.86 -3.60
N GLN A 429 -24.31 10.09 -3.54
CA GLN A 429 -23.79 11.47 -3.46
C GLN A 429 -24.22 12.17 -4.76
N VAL A 430 -25.38 12.82 -4.69
CA VAL A 430 -26.00 13.45 -5.85
C VAL A 430 -25.35 14.81 -6.01
N THR A 431 -24.80 15.05 -7.18
CA THR A 431 -24.32 16.39 -7.51
C THR A 431 -25.49 17.40 -7.43
N PRO A 432 -25.23 18.69 -7.14
CA PRO A 432 -26.30 19.71 -7.14
C PRO A 432 -27.08 19.76 -8.46
N GLN A 433 -26.47 19.35 -9.56
CA GLN A 433 -27.11 19.24 -10.87
C GLN A 433 -28.17 18.13 -10.90
N VAL A 434 -27.85 16.96 -10.35
CA VAL A 434 -28.77 15.81 -10.25
C VAL A 434 -29.89 16.12 -9.26
N GLU A 435 -29.63 16.77 -8.12
CA GLU A 435 -30.69 17.22 -7.20
C GLU A 435 -31.69 18.15 -7.90
N ARG A 436 -31.20 19.13 -8.67
CA ARG A 436 -32.06 20.03 -9.46
C ARG A 436 -32.89 19.27 -10.49
N LEU A 437 -32.32 18.25 -11.14
CA LEU A 437 -33.06 17.41 -12.10
C LEU A 437 -34.19 16.64 -11.40
N ILE A 438 -33.89 16.01 -10.25
CA ILE A 438 -34.86 15.22 -9.49
C ILE A 438 -36.04 16.08 -9.02
N VAL A 439 -35.76 17.28 -8.54
CA VAL A 439 -36.81 18.23 -8.11
C VAL A 439 -37.67 18.68 -9.30
N ALA A 440 -37.08 18.81 -10.49
CA ALA A 440 -37.78 19.25 -11.70
C ALA A 440 -38.65 18.17 -12.36
N ILE A 441 -38.40 16.87 -12.08
CA ILE A 441 -39.18 15.78 -12.67
C ILE A 441 -40.56 15.65 -12.00
N GLN A 442 -41.60 15.84 -12.81
CA GLN A 442 -43.00 15.62 -12.40
C GLN A 442 -43.64 14.56 -13.33
N GLY A 443 -43.78 13.33 -12.83
CA GLY A 443 -44.27 12.20 -13.64
C GLY A 443 -43.32 11.85 -14.79
N GLU A 444 -43.87 11.54 -15.97
CA GLU A 444 -43.11 11.17 -17.17
C GLU A 444 -42.88 12.38 -18.07
N MET A 445 -41.62 12.81 -18.21
CA MET A 445 -41.28 14.02 -18.95
C MET A 445 -40.34 13.73 -20.14
N LEU A 446 -40.54 14.47 -21.25
CA LEU A 446 -39.62 14.47 -22.38
C LEU A 446 -38.32 15.20 -22.01
N ARG A 447 -37.22 14.85 -22.64
CA ARG A 447 -35.93 15.53 -22.47
C ARG A 447 -36.03 17.04 -22.68
N SER A 448 -36.74 17.48 -23.70
CA SER A 448 -36.94 18.92 -24.00
C SER A 448 -37.68 19.64 -22.88
N HIS A 449 -38.65 19.00 -22.23
CA HIS A 449 -39.39 19.56 -21.12
C HIS A 449 -38.51 19.68 -19.87
N LEU A 450 -37.68 18.68 -19.60
CA LEU A 450 -36.71 18.72 -18.50
C LEU A 450 -35.68 19.83 -18.68
N MET A 451 -35.11 19.94 -19.87
CA MET A 451 -34.17 21.01 -20.18
C MET A 451 -34.80 22.41 -20.02
N HIS A 452 -36.06 22.56 -20.44
CA HIS A 452 -36.80 23.82 -20.30
C HIS A 452 -37.05 24.14 -18.82
N ALA A 453 -37.47 23.16 -18.02
CA ALA A 453 -37.72 23.30 -16.58
C ALA A 453 -36.43 23.70 -15.81
N LEU A 454 -35.27 23.23 -16.27
CA LEU A 454 -33.96 23.55 -15.70
C LEU A 454 -33.31 24.83 -16.27
N GLY A 455 -33.93 25.46 -17.29
CA GLY A 455 -33.39 26.63 -17.96
C GLY A 455 -32.16 26.34 -18.84
N LEU A 456 -31.99 25.08 -19.27
CA LEU A 456 -30.82 24.63 -20.02
C LEU A 456 -31.09 24.63 -21.53
N LYS A 457 -30.12 25.14 -22.31
CA LYS A 457 -30.17 25.16 -23.78
C LYS A 457 -29.22 24.15 -24.41
N ASP A 458 -28.10 23.84 -23.72
CA ASP A 458 -27.11 22.88 -24.21
C ASP A 458 -27.52 21.45 -23.89
N ARG A 459 -27.71 20.67 -24.95
CA ARG A 459 -28.13 19.28 -24.86
C ARG A 459 -27.03 18.34 -24.33
N MET A 460 -25.77 18.62 -24.65
CA MET A 460 -24.63 17.80 -24.21
C MET A 460 -24.39 18.03 -22.73
N HIS A 461 -24.36 19.27 -22.29
CA HIS A 461 -24.25 19.64 -20.88
C HIS A 461 -25.40 19.01 -20.06
N PHE A 462 -26.65 19.12 -20.51
CA PHE A 462 -27.78 18.46 -19.82
C PHE A 462 -27.61 16.94 -19.74
N THR A 463 -27.15 16.31 -20.84
CA THR A 463 -27.01 14.85 -20.85
C THR A 463 -25.89 14.38 -19.94
N ASN A 464 -24.71 15.02 -19.99
CA ASN A 464 -23.52 14.55 -19.27
C ASN A 464 -23.56 14.90 -17.76
N ASP A 465 -24.07 16.07 -17.41
CA ASP A 465 -23.96 16.58 -16.03
C ASP A 465 -25.23 16.43 -15.21
N TYR A 466 -26.37 16.16 -15.84
CA TYR A 466 -27.69 16.01 -15.16
C TYR A 466 -28.29 14.64 -15.39
N LEU A 467 -28.49 14.24 -16.66
CA LEU A 467 -29.32 13.08 -16.99
C LEU A 467 -28.55 11.75 -16.82
N GLN A 468 -27.33 11.66 -17.39
CA GLN A 468 -26.55 10.42 -17.32
C GLN A 468 -26.19 10.05 -15.88
N PRO A 469 -25.67 10.97 -15.05
CA PRO A 469 -25.41 10.66 -13.64
C PRO A 469 -26.66 10.22 -12.86
N ALA A 470 -27.83 10.79 -13.19
CA ALA A 470 -29.09 10.42 -12.55
C ALA A 470 -29.59 9.02 -13.00
N LEU A 471 -29.32 8.63 -14.25
CA LEU A 471 -29.59 7.29 -14.77
C LEU A 471 -28.62 6.26 -14.16
N ASP A 472 -27.34 6.58 -14.10
CA ASP A 472 -26.28 5.72 -13.55
C ASP A 472 -26.49 5.49 -12.04
N ALA A 473 -27.01 6.49 -11.34
CA ALA A 473 -27.42 6.40 -9.93
C ALA A 473 -28.79 5.74 -9.73
N ALA A 474 -29.43 5.24 -10.77
CA ALA A 474 -30.78 4.65 -10.75
C ALA A 474 -31.85 5.54 -10.09
N LEU A 475 -31.68 6.86 -10.11
CA LEU A 475 -32.65 7.83 -9.58
C LEU A 475 -33.73 8.17 -10.61
N VAL A 476 -33.37 8.08 -11.88
CA VAL A 476 -34.24 8.32 -13.03
C VAL A 476 -34.21 7.09 -13.92
N GLU A 477 -35.34 6.75 -14.52
CA GLU A 477 -35.41 5.65 -15.49
C GLU A 477 -36.02 6.10 -16.82
N MET A 478 -35.67 5.35 -17.87
CA MET A 478 -36.20 5.53 -19.22
C MET A 478 -37.51 4.73 -19.39
N THR A 479 -38.52 5.35 -19.97
CA THR A 479 -39.79 4.65 -20.23
C THR A 479 -39.73 3.67 -21.41
N ILE A 480 -38.72 3.82 -22.28
CA ILE A 480 -38.45 2.93 -23.43
C ILE A 480 -36.96 2.56 -23.42
N PRO A 481 -36.47 1.74 -22.49
CA PRO A 481 -35.05 1.43 -22.36
C PRO A 481 -34.46 0.74 -23.60
N ASP A 482 -35.22 -0.10 -24.29
CA ASP A 482 -34.78 -0.81 -25.50
C ASP A 482 -34.56 0.13 -26.71
N LYS A 483 -35.06 1.36 -26.65
CA LYS A 483 -34.89 2.38 -27.71
C LYS A 483 -34.51 3.74 -27.13
N PRO A 484 -33.32 3.87 -26.54
CA PRO A 484 -32.91 5.08 -25.79
C PRO A 484 -32.87 6.36 -26.66
N ARG A 485 -32.75 6.23 -27.98
CA ARG A 485 -32.73 7.35 -28.95
C ARG A 485 -34.13 7.69 -29.53
N SER A 486 -35.19 7.05 -29.07
CA SER A 486 -36.53 7.31 -29.55
C SER A 486 -36.94 8.77 -29.29
N SER A 487 -37.63 9.40 -30.24
CA SER A 487 -38.21 10.73 -30.05
C SER A 487 -39.36 10.73 -29.04
N LYS A 488 -39.93 9.56 -28.73
CA LYS A 488 -40.98 9.35 -27.73
C LYS A 488 -40.41 8.99 -26.34
N GLN A 489 -39.09 8.92 -26.18
CA GLN A 489 -38.43 8.58 -24.91
C GLN A 489 -38.83 9.61 -23.85
N ARG A 490 -39.33 9.14 -22.70
CA ARG A 490 -39.62 9.92 -21.49
C ARG A 490 -38.75 9.42 -20.34
N TYR A 491 -38.61 10.26 -19.34
CA TYR A 491 -37.87 10.00 -18.11
C TYR A 491 -38.77 10.21 -16.93
N ARG A 492 -38.70 9.32 -15.95
CA ARG A 492 -39.44 9.41 -14.68
C ARG A 492 -38.53 9.04 -13.51
N LEU A 493 -38.95 9.43 -12.31
CA LEU A 493 -38.25 9.03 -11.09
C LEU A 493 -38.48 7.53 -10.82
N THR A 494 -37.46 6.86 -10.35
CA THR A 494 -37.56 5.55 -9.70
C THR A 494 -38.09 5.70 -8.29
N ASN A 495 -38.36 4.59 -7.59
CA ASN A 495 -38.70 4.64 -6.16
C ASN A 495 -37.63 5.34 -5.32
N LEU A 496 -36.35 5.16 -5.67
CA LEU A 496 -35.22 5.83 -5.04
C LEU A 496 -35.22 7.33 -5.33
N GLY A 497 -35.48 7.72 -6.59
CA GLY A 497 -35.59 9.12 -6.99
C GLY A 497 -36.71 9.85 -6.28
N HIS A 498 -37.90 9.22 -6.06
CA HIS A 498 -39.00 9.81 -5.31
C HIS A 498 -38.65 10.05 -3.83
N ARG A 499 -37.93 9.13 -3.18
CA ARG A 499 -37.48 9.31 -1.80
C ARG A 499 -36.52 10.50 -1.69
N LEU A 500 -35.53 10.56 -2.58
CA LEU A 500 -34.59 11.67 -2.58
C LEU A 500 -35.27 13.03 -2.88
N GLN A 501 -36.27 13.05 -3.77
CA GLN A 501 -37.07 14.24 -4.05
C GLN A 501 -37.76 14.75 -2.77
N ALA A 502 -38.33 13.84 -1.98
CA ALA A 502 -38.98 14.15 -0.71
C ALA A 502 -37.99 14.67 0.34
N GLU A 503 -36.79 14.09 0.43
CA GLU A 503 -35.74 14.54 1.34
C GLU A 503 -35.20 15.93 0.98
N VAL A 504 -35.00 16.21 -0.30
CA VAL A 504 -34.56 17.53 -0.78
C VAL A 504 -35.66 18.58 -0.52
N ALA A 505 -36.94 18.21 -0.70
CA ALA A 505 -38.05 19.11 -0.40
C ALA A 505 -38.14 19.42 1.10
N ALA A 506 -37.91 18.45 1.97
CA ALA A 506 -37.90 18.63 3.42
C ALA A 506 -36.76 19.55 3.86
N ARG A 507 -35.52 19.36 3.34
CA ARG A 507 -34.36 20.23 3.61
C ARG A 507 -34.61 21.69 3.20
N ASN A 508 -35.32 21.91 2.11
CA ASN A 508 -35.62 23.26 1.62
C ASN A 508 -36.74 23.95 2.42
N SER A 509 -37.63 23.19 3.10
CA SER A 509 -38.68 23.75 3.96
C SER A 509 -38.15 24.19 5.33
N ASP A 510 -37.21 23.44 5.92
CA ASP A 510 -36.56 23.81 7.21
C ASP A 510 -35.65 25.04 7.13
N GLY A 511 -35.14 25.36 5.93
CA GLY A 511 -34.29 26.52 5.71
C GLY A 511 -35.02 27.87 5.65
N THR A 512 -36.36 27.92 5.68
CA THR A 512 -37.15 29.14 5.49
C THR A 512 -37.69 29.77 6.78
N GLU A 513 -37.56 29.08 7.94
CA GLU A 513 -38.08 29.62 9.23
C GLU A 513 -37.06 30.35 10.12
N GLY A 514 -35.87 30.69 9.61
CA GLY A 514 -34.79 31.29 10.39
C GLY A 514 -34.35 32.68 9.98
N ARG A 515 -35.26 33.66 9.74
CA ARG A 515 -34.92 35.09 9.79
C ARG A 515 -35.96 35.85 10.58
N PRO A 516 -35.68 36.27 11.84
CA PRO A 516 -36.41 37.35 12.47
C PRO A 516 -35.91 38.68 11.89
N GLN A 517 -36.84 39.60 11.72
CA GLN A 517 -36.63 41.00 11.35
C GLN A 517 -35.81 41.74 12.41
#